data_46c799a61fdb5e316f7e0b63692bf08e
#
_entry.id   46c799a61fdb5e316f7e0b63692bf08e
#
_cell.length_a   1.000
_cell.length_b   1.000
_cell.length_c   1.000
_cell.angle_alpha   90.00
_cell.angle_beta   90.00
_cell.angle_gamma   90.00
#
_symmetry.space_group_name_H-M   'P 1'
#
loop_
_entity.id
_entity.type
_entity.pdbx_description
1 polymer ?
#
loop_
_entity_poly.entity_id
_entity_poly.type
_entity_poly.pdbx_seq_one_letter_code
_entity_poly.pdbx_strand_id
1 'polypeptide(L)'
;EDHGDEHGDEHEGHEHGKKAHSPNWNYSLSFNYDFTVNNSLMIEISGKDGFVFDSAHDEYESEPYHLLNAYYNHSINQFDLGFYAKNILDESYADRGFIIGLEPPIYEQKLYKSFGPPREIGMSLTYSF
;
A
#
# COMPACT_ATOMS: atom_id res chain seq x y z
N GLU A 1 50.08 -5.50 41.67
CA GLU A 1 49.21 -6.57 41.15
C GLU A 1 47.97 -5.91 40.57
N ASP A 2 48.02 -5.87 39.25
CA ASP A 2 47.02 -5.21 38.43
C ASP A 2 46.06 -6.28 37.90
N HIS A 3 44.82 -6.20 38.31
CA HIS A 3 43.73 -7.02 37.76
C HIS A 3 42.91 -6.17 36.84
N GLY A 4 43.31 -6.18 35.57
CA GLY A 4 42.50 -5.64 34.51
C GLY A 4 41.35 -6.56 34.16
N ASP A 5 40.14 -6.22 34.56
CA ASP A 5 38.91 -6.87 34.12
C ASP A 5 38.50 -6.25 32.81
N GLU A 6 38.87 -6.90 31.71
CA GLU A 6 38.32 -6.59 30.39
C GLU A 6 36.92 -7.22 30.28
N HIS A 7 35.90 -6.43 30.59
CA HIS A 7 34.54 -6.74 30.16
C HIS A 7 34.37 -6.29 28.71
N GLY A 8 34.62 -7.22 27.79
CA GLY A 8 34.20 -7.06 26.42
C GLY A 8 32.67 -7.15 26.36
N ASP A 9 32.03 -6.00 26.30
CA ASP A 9 30.61 -5.93 25.94
C ASP A 9 30.47 -6.27 24.45
N GLU A 10 30.31 -7.54 24.16
CA GLU A 10 29.83 -7.96 22.85
C GLU A 10 28.35 -7.54 22.74
N HIS A 11 28.12 -6.33 22.28
CA HIS A 11 26.82 -5.96 21.80
C HIS A 11 26.55 -6.74 20.53
N GLU A 12 26.00 -7.93 20.67
CA GLU A 12 25.36 -8.60 19.57
C GLU A 12 24.27 -7.65 19.06
N GLY A 13 24.50 -7.12 17.87
CA GLY A 13 23.52 -6.30 17.19
C GLY A 13 22.25 -7.13 16.99
N HIS A 14 21.24 -6.82 17.77
CA HIS A 14 19.93 -7.37 17.52
C HIS A 14 19.48 -6.86 16.17
N GLU A 15 19.48 -7.73 15.16
CA GLU A 15 18.79 -7.46 13.92
C GLU A 15 17.32 -7.25 14.29
N HIS A 16 16.92 -6.00 14.31
CA HIS A 16 15.51 -5.66 14.47
C HIS A 16 14.79 -6.18 13.23
N GLY A 17 13.91 -7.17 13.37
CA GLY A 17 13.03 -7.63 12.32
C GLY A 17 12.26 -6.47 11.70
N LYS A 18 11.74 -6.66 10.48
CA LYS A 18 10.91 -5.65 9.80
C LYS A 18 9.79 -5.20 10.73
N LYS A 19 9.56 -3.89 10.78
CA LYS A 19 8.43 -3.35 11.54
C LYS A 19 7.12 -3.78 10.88
N ALA A 20 6.12 -4.13 11.70
CA ALA A 20 4.78 -4.43 11.21
C ALA A 20 4.22 -3.27 10.40
N HIS A 21 3.61 -3.55 9.22
CA HIS A 21 3.02 -2.58 8.28
C HIS A 21 4.01 -1.55 7.72
N SER A 22 5.32 -1.81 7.80
CA SER A 22 6.36 -0.90 7.30
C SER A 22 7.07 -1.52 6.10
N PRO A 23 6.74 -1.11 4.87
CA PRO A 23 7.46 -1.56 3.68
C PRO A 23 8.87 -0.95 3.62
N ASN A 24 9.81 -1.62 2.96
CA ASN A 24 11.16 -1.10 2.76
C ASN A 24 11.20 0.05 1.76
N TRP A 25 10.31 0.02 0.76
CA TRP A 25 10.19 1.06 -0.25
C TRP A 25 8.72 1.27 -0.63
N ASN A 26 8.44 2.46 -1.06
CA ASN A 26 7.20 2.81 -1.75
C ASN A 26 7.53 3.90 -2.77
N TYR A 27 6.69 4.03 -3.79
CA TYR A 27 6.80 5.10 -4.76
C TYR A 27 5.42 5.52 -5.26
N SER A 28 5.35 6.74 -5.74
CA SER A 28 4.18 7.28 -6.43
C SER A 28 4.65 8.23 -7.52
N LEU A 29 4.17 8.03 -8.73
CA LEU A 29 4.44 8.85 -9.89
C LEU A 29 3.12 9.33 -10.49
N SER A 30 3.02 10.61 -10.77
CA SER A 30 1.85 11.21 -11.41
C SER A 30 2.26 11.91 -12.69
N PHE A 31 1.50 11.67 -13.75
CA PHE A 31 1.60 12.37 -15.03
C PHE A 31 0.32 13.11 -15.29
N ASN A 32 0.44 14.41 -15.49
CA ASN A 32 -0.68 15.27 -15.87
C ASN A 32 -0.49 15.75 -17.28
N TYR A 33 -1.51 15.60 -18.10
CA TYR A 33 -1.51 16.08 -19.47
C TYR A 33 -2.79 16.83 -19.78
N ASP A 34 -2.65 18.08 -20.20
CA ASP A 34 -3.75 18.93 -20.60
C ASP A 34 -3.85 18.92 -22.14
N PHE A 35 -4.86 18.24 -22.68
CA PHE A 35 -5.11 18.23 -24.13
C PHE A 35 -5.53 19.60 -24.64
N THR A 36 -6.39 20.25 -23.86
CA THR A 36 -6.84 21.63 -24.06
C THR A 36 -7.06 22.26 -22.69
N VAL A 37 -7.45 23.54 -22.63
CA VAL A 37 -7.81 24.19 -21.37
C VAL A 37 -8.99 23.53 -20.66
N ASN A 38 -9.77 22.73 -21.38
CA ASN A 38 -10.98 22.08 -20.88
C ASN A 38 -10.85 20.57 -20.72
N ASN A 39 -9.75 19.98 -21.15
CA ASN A 39 -9.55 18.53 -21.10
C ASN A 39 -8.21 18.21 -20.42
N SER A 40 -8.24 17.39 -19.40
CA SER A 40 -7.04 16.94 -18.71
C SER A 40 -7.08 15.46 -18.41
N LEU A 41 -5.91 14.84 -18.43
CA LEU A 41 -5.70 13.44 -18.06
C LEU A 41 -4.62 13.37 -17.01
N MET A 42 -4.89 12.66 -15.93
CA MET A 42 -3.89 12.31 -14.93
C MET A 42 -3.74 10.80 -14.87
N ILE A 43 -2.51 10.33 -14.95
CA ILE A 43 -2.15 8.92 -14.74
C ILE A 43 -1.28 8.85 -13.50
N GLU A 44 -1.64 7.96 -12.61
CA GLU A 44 -0.93 7.75 -11.35
C GLU A 44 -0.48 6.29 -11.25
N ILE A 45 0.81 6.10 -10.99
CA ILE A 45 1.40 4.79 -10.77
C ILE A 45 1.98 4.79 -9.37
N SER A 46 1.63 3.82 -8.57
CA SER A 46 2.16 3.66 -7.22
C SER A 46 2.51 2.21 -6.93
N GLY A 47 3.41 2.01 -6.01
CA GLY A 47 3.81 0.68 -5.59
C GLY A 47 4.36 0.68 -4.18
N LYS A 48 4.29 -0.47 -3.56
CA LYS A 48 4.87 -0.75 -2.25
C LYS A 48 5.56 -2.10 -2.25
N ASP A 49 6.65 -2.17 -1.49
CA ASP A 49 7.28 -3.45 -1.15
C ASP A 49 6.38 -4.27 -0.21
N GLY A 50 6.67 -5.56 -0.12
CA GLY A 50 6.07 -6.40 0.90
C GLY A 50 6.39 -5.91 2.31
N PHE A 51 5.48 -6.10 3.22
CA PHE A 51 5.66 -5.75 4.62
C PHE A 51 5.16 -6.87 5.54
N VAL A 52 5.70 -6.91 6.76
CA VAL A 52 5.31 -7.88 7.77
C VAL A 52 4.02 -7.42 8.45
N PHE A 53 3.02 -8.29 8.52
CA PHE A 53 1.76 -7.99 9.20
C PHE A 53 1.90 -7.97 10.71
N ASP A 54 2.77 -8.83 11.24
CA ASP A 54 3.07 -8.91 12.67
C ASP A 54 4.58 -9.05 12.84
N SER A 55 5.19 -8.15 13.61
CA SER A 55 6.62 -8.16 13.87
C SER A 55 7.13 -9.41 14.59
N ALA A 56 6.26 -10.15 15.27
CA ALA A 56 6.59 -11.41 15.94
C ALA A 56 6.56 -12.62 14.98
N HIS A 57 6.00 -12.48 13.78
CA HIS A 57 5.81 -13.55 12.81
C HIS A 57 6.24 -13.10 11.42
N ASP A 58 7.55 -13.15 11.14
CA ASP A 58 8.15 -12.68 9.88
C ASP A 58 7.64 -13.45 8.65
N GLU A 59 7.10 -14.65 8.83
CA GLU A 59 6.52 -15.46 7.76
C GLU A 59 5.20 -14.90 7.21
N TYR A 60 4.56 -13.96 7.91
CA TYR A 60 3.31 -13.35 7.48
C TYR A 60 3.56 -12.00 6.82
N GLU A 61 4.09 -12.04 5.61
CA GLU A 61 4.40 -10.86 4.80
C GLU A 61 3.36 -10.64 3.71
N SER A 62 3.11 -9.38 3.37
CA SER A 62 2.40 -9.03 2.14
C SER A 62 3.35 -9.13 0.95
N GLU A 63 2.80 -9.41 -0.23
CA GLU A 63 3.56 -9.35 -1.46
C GLU A 63 3.69 -7.89 -1.95
N PRO A 64 4.77 -7.54 -2.68
CA PRO A 64 4.86 -6.26 -3.35
C PRO A 64 3.72 -6.09 -4.34
N TYR A 65 3.21 -4.86 -4.49
CA TYR A 65 2.16 -4.58 -5.44
C TYR A 65 2.32 -3.23 -6.12
N HIS A 66 1.72 -3.11 -7.31
CA HIS A 66 1.70 -1.90 -8.10
C HIS A 66 0.27 -1.56 -8.49
N LEU A 67 -0.08 -0.28 -8.37
CA LEU A 67 -1.40 0.22 -8.71
C LEU A 67 -1.31 1.23 -9.84
N LEU A 68 -2.23 1.15 -10.78
CA LEU A 68 -2.38 2.08 -11.88
C LEU A 68 -3.76 2.72 -11.81
N ASN A 69 -3.79 4.04 -11.72
CA ASN A 69 -5.01 4.83 -11.70
C ASN A 69 -4.98 5.85 -12.83
N ALA A 70 -6.14 6.17 -13.37
CA ALA A 70 -6.30 7.20 -14.36
C ALA A 70 -7.52 8.06 -14.07
N TYR A 71 -7.40 9.36 -14.31
CA TYR A 71 -8.45 10.35 -14.08
C TYR A 71 -8.52 11.25 -15.31
N TYR A 72 -9.69 11.35 -15.89
CA TYR A 72 -9.95 12.23 -17.03
C TYR A 72 -11.01 13.25 -16.67
N ASN A 73 -10.75 14.51 -16.93
CA ASN A 73 -11.68 15.61 -16.71
C ASN A 73 -11.96 16.33 -18.03
N HIS A 74 -13.23 16.62 -18.25
CA HIS A 74 -13.70 17.40 -19.38
C HIS A 74 -14.69 18.45 -18.92
N SER A 75 -14.39 19.70 -19.19
CA SER A 75 -15.23 20.84 -18.81
C SER A 75 -15.97 21.36 -20.04
N ILE A 76 -17.30 21.42 -19.98
CA ILE A 76 -18.17 21.98 -21.03
C ILE A 76 -19.07 23.01 -20.38
N ASN A 77 -18.91 24.30 -20.71
CA ASN A 77 -19.69 25.40 -20.15
C ASN A 77 -19.68 25.36 -18.59
N GLN A 78 -20.83 25.07 -17.98
CA GLN A 78 -20.99 24.99 -16.53
C GLN A 78 -20.89 23.56 -15.98
N PHE A 79 -20.62 22.58 -16.87
CA PHE A 79 -20.51 21.18 -16.50
C PHE A 79 -19.06 20.72 -16.46
N ASP A 80 -18.71 19.99 -15.41
CA ASP A 80 -17.45 19.28 -15.31
C ASP A 80 -17.74 17.78 -15.28
N LEU A 81 -17.25 17.07 -16.30
CA LEU A 81 -17.31 15.62 -16.39
C LEU A 81 -16.00 15.03 -15.91
N GLY A 82 -16.08 14.12 -14.94
CA GLY A 82 -14.94 13.38 -14.47
C GLY A 82 -15.13 11.89 -14.74
N PHE A 83 -14.11 11.26 -15.29
CA PHE A 83 -14.04 9.81 -15.44
C PHE A 83 -12.83 9.31 -14.67
N TYR A 84 -12.98 8.24 -13.92
CA TYR A 84 -11.86 7.66 -13.22
C TYR A 84 -11.85 6.14 -13.35
N ALA A 85 -10.65 5.61 -13.34
CA ALA A 85 -10.39 4.19 -13.24
C ALA A 85 -9.30 3.98 -12.21
N LYS A 86 -9.61 3.31 -11.14
CA LYS A 86 -8.68 2.97 -10.04
C LYS A 86 -8.35 1.50 -10.08
N ASN A 87 -7.10 1.18 -9.78
CA ASN A 87 -6.61 -0.18 -9.84
C ASN A 87 -6.91 -0.85 -11.20
N ILE A 88 -6.47 -0.20 -12.29
CA ILE A 88 -6.78 -0.61 -13.67
C ILE A 88 -6.33 -2.04 -13.95
N LEU A 89 -5.21 -2.45 -13.38
CA LEU A 89 -4.65 -3.79 -13.55
C LEU A 89 -5.42 -4.85 -12.75
N ASP A 90 -6.39 -4.43 -11.95
CA ASP A 90 -7.20 -5.30 -11.07
C ASP A 90 -6.31 -6.19 -10.18
N GLU A 91 -5.27 -5.57 -9.62
CA GLU A 91 -4.34 -6.26 -8.76
C GLU A 91 -4.95 -6.48 -7.38
N SER A 92 -4.93 -7.74 -6.92
CA SER A 92 -5.32 -8.07 -5.56
C SER A 92 -4.13 -7.85 -4.63
N TYR A 93 -4.30 -7.01 -3.62
CA TYR A 93 -3.23 -6.72 -2.67
C TYR A 93 -3.78 -6.70 -1.25
N ALA A 94 -2.94 -7.13 -0.30
CA ALA A 94 -3.28 -7.08 1.10
C ALA A 94 -2.83 -5.75 1.69
N ASP A 95 -3.77 -4.97 2.21
CA ASP A 95 -3.50 -3.69 2.86
C ASP A 95 -3.17 -3.88 4.34
N ARG A 96 -3.84 -4.81 4.98
CA ARG A 96 -3.61 -5.20 6.38
C ARG A 96 -3.73 -6.70 6.56
N GLY A 97 -3.08 -7.20 7.61
CA GLY A 97 -3.20 -8.58 8.04
C GLY A 97 -3.33 -8.68 9.56
N PHE A 98 -4.10 -9.66 10.01
CA PHE A 98 -4.30 -9.96 11.43
C PHE A 98 -4.05 -11.44 11.66
N ILE A 99 -3.39 -11.74 12.78
CA ILE A 99 -3.27 -13.11 13.24
C ILE A 99 -4.28 -13.31 14.36
N ILE A 100 -5.23 -14.19 14.13
CA ILE A 100 -6.20 -14.61 15.13
C ILE A 100 -5.88 -16.06 15.45
N GLY A 101 -5.56 -16.31 16.72
CA GLY A 101 -5.22 -17.64 17.19
C GLY A 101 -6.37 -18.30 17.93
N LEU A 102 -6.29 -19.63 18.00
CA LEU A 102 -7.04 -20.45 18.93
C LEU A 102 -8.56 -20.43 18.75
N GLU A 103 -9.04 -20.34 17.51
CA GLU A 103 -10.46 -20.53 17.22
C GLU A 103 -10.85 -22.02 17.24
N PRO A 104 -11.98 -22.39 17.93
CA PRO A 104 -12.47 -23.76 17.87
C PRO A 104 -12.93 -24.12 16.43
N PRO A 105 -12.85 -25.40 16.02
CA PRO A 105 -12.42 -26.54 16.81
C PRO A 105 -10.92 -26.84 16.77
N ILE A 106 -10.16 -26.17 15.89
CA ILE A 106 -8.77 -26.57 15.59
C ILE A 106 -7.76 -25.88 16.49
N TYR A 107 -8.06 -24.67 17.00
CA TYR A 107 -7.16 -23.85 17.81
C TYR A 107 -5.82 -23.53 17.17
N GLU A 108 -5.79 -23.34 15.84
CA GLU A 108 -4.62 -22.94 15.08
C GLU A 108 -4.62 -21.42 14.86
N GLN A 109 -3.42 -20.84 14.78
CA GLN A 109 -3.26 -19.44 14.39
C GLN A 109 -3.54 -19.31 12.90
N LYS A 110 -4.40 -18.34 12.54
CA LYS A 110 -4.75 -18.04 11.16
C LYS A 110 -4.45 -16.60 10.83
N LEU A 111 -3.92 -16.38 9.63
CA LEU A 111 -3.73 -15.05 9.09
C LEU A 111 -4.98 -14.62 8.32
N TYR A 112 -5.56 -13.52 8.76
CA TYR A 112 -6.65 -12.85 8.07
C TYR A 112 -6.12 -11.59 7.39
N LYS A 113 -6.35 -11.45 6.10
CA LYS A 113 -5.89 -10.31 5.31
C LYS A 113 -7.06 -9.41 4.95
N SER A 114 -6.87 -8.11 5.11
CA SER A 114 -7.76 -7.09 4.57
C SER A 114 -7.20 -6.65 3.22
N PHE A 115 -7.97 -6.83 2.15
CA PHE A 115 -7.56 -6.47 0.80
C PHE A 115 -7.94 -5.03 0.48
N GLY A 116 -7.11 -4.39 -0.32
CA GLY A 116 -7.42 -3.10 -0.91
C GLY A 116 -8.56 -3.20 -1.93
N PRO A 117 -9.15 -2.06 -2.35
CA PRO A 117 -10.26 -2.06 -3.29
C PRO A 117 -9.88 -2.71 -4.63
N PRO A 118 -10.78 -3.48 -5.26
CA PRO A 118 -10.58 -3.98 -6.61
C PRO A 118 -10.66 -2.83 -7.63
N ARG A 119 -10.53 -3.17 -8.91
CA ARG A 119 -10.71 -2.19 -9.98
C ARG A 119 -12.06 -1.50 -9.86
N GLU A 120 -12.02 -0.17 -9.86
CA GLU A 120 -13.19 0.69 -9.86
C GLU A 120 -13.18 1.59 -11.08
N ILE A 121 -14.30 1.68 -11.77
CA ILE A 121 -14.51 2.61 -12.89
C ILE A 121 -15.75 3.43 -12.55
N GLY A 122 -15.64 4.72 -12.65
CA GLY A 122 -16.75 5.61 -12.34
C GLY A 122 -16.72 6.92 -13.10
N MET A 123 -17.77 7.68 -12.93
CA MET A 123 -17.89 9.01 -13.49
C MET A 123 -18.51 9.96 -12.48
N SER A 124 -18.18 11.23 -12.62
CA SER A 124 -18.79 12.31 -11.85
C SER A 124 -19.27 13.41 -12.80
N LEU A 125 -20.34 14.06 -12.42
CA LEU A 125 -20.86 15.22 -13.11
C LEU A 125 -21.05 16.33 -12.10
N THR A 126 -20.39 17.46 -12.32
CA THR A 126 -20.53 18.64 -11.48
C THR A 126 -21.11 19.77 -12.30
N TYR A 127 -22.14 20.40 -11.80
CA TYR A 127 -22.77 21.58 -12.39
C TYR A 127 -22.48 22.81 -11.52
N SER A 128 -21.95 23.86 -12.15
CA SER A 128 -21.67 25.12 -11.47
C SER A 128 -22.69 26.19 -11.89
N PHE A 129 -23.36 26.74 -10.90
CA PHE A 129 -24.37 27.77 -11.11
C PHE A 129 -23.78 29.14 -11.45
#